data_834629fff1c0e9f1d05a0171bd9744ae
#
_entry.id   834629fff1c0e9f1d05a0171bd9744ae
#
_cell.length_a   1.000
_cell.length_b   1.000
_cell.length_c   1.000
_cell.angle_alpha   90.00
_cell.angle_beta   90.00
_cell.angle_gamma   90.00
#
_symmetry.space_group_name_H-M   'P 1'
#
loop_
_entity.id
_entity.type
_entity.pdbx_description
1 polymer ?
#
loop_
_entity_poly.entity_id
_entity_poly.type
_entity_poly.pdbx_seq_one_letter_code
_entity_poly.pdbx_strand_id
1 'polypeptide(L)'
;MISTHPKFAVVGHPNKGKSSIVSALALDDSVQISDTPGTTTKRRSFPLSVDGKVLYELFDTPGFQRARRVLAWLEKHKVPAHKKPEVVEAFINEHRDDERFNDEIELLEPIMEGAGIIYVVDGSQPYGEEYETEMEILRWTGQPSMALINHIDDTDYSEEWKIALEQYFRMVRTYNPMKATLEDHVSILESMAQLKEEWTTPVKASIKLLKQYKEQMLERSALLLARLVYDSVSMVEKLYFYTEEANDDDKEKIEVNYKDRLRELETTAQKGIEEVWNHGHLKKEQNELTFEGMDLFSEESASVFGLTRK
;
A
#
# COMPACT_ATOMS: atom_id res chain seq x y z
N MET A 1 26.94 11.99 -2.90
CA MET A 1 26.33 11.96 -1.56
C MET A 1 25.69 10.60 -1.40
N ILE A 2 26.11 9.82 -0.41
CA ILE A 2 25.51 8.51 -0.13
C ILE A 2 24.07 8.80 0.36
N SER A 3 23.07 8.17 -0.25
CA SER A 3 21.67 8.30 0.18
C SER A 3 21.56 7.96 1.67
N THR A 4 20.95 8.85 2.45
CA THR A 4 20.85 8.70 3.91
C THR A 4 19.68 7.80 4.34
N HIS A 5 18.87 7.30 3.39
CA HIS A 5 17.71 6.46 3.64
C HIS A 5 17.86 5.09 2.98
N PRO A 6 17.26 4.05 3.56
CA PRO A 6 17.23 2.71 2.97
C PRO A 6 16.52 2.67 1.62
N LYS A 7 17.01 1.83 0.72
CA LYS A 7 16.43 1.58 -0.60
C LYS A 7 16.11 0.10 -0.75
N PHE A 8 15.00 -0.23 -1.39
CA PHE A 8 14.59 -1.61 -1.61
C PHE A 8 14.05 -1.81 -3.02
N ALA A 9 14.52 -2.83 -3.72
CA ALA A 9 13.99 -3.26 -5.00
C ALA A 9 12.96 -4.36 -4.78
N VAL A 10 11.74 -4.14 -5.25
CA VAL A 10 10.65 -5.12 -5.23
C VAL A 10 10.71 -5.92 -6.51
N VAL A 11 11.09 -7.17 -6.41
CA VAL A 11 11.43 -8.06 -7.53
C VAL A 11 10.65 -9.36 -7.48
N GLY A 12 10.62 -10.12 -8.57
CA GLY A 12 9.95 -11.41 -8.69
C GLY A 12 9.31 -11.58 -10.06
N HIS A 13 8.65 -12.71 -10.24
CA HIS A 13 8.02 -13.07 -11.52
C HIS A 13 6.94 -12.06 -11.93
N PRO A 14 6.65 -11.88 -13.22
CA PRO A 14 5.53 -11.04 -13.68
C PRO A 14 4.18 -11.44 -13.02
N ASN A 15 3.31 -10.45 -12.77
CA ASN A 15 1.96 -10.64 -12.23
C ASN A 15 1.85 -11.31 -10.84
N LYS A 16 2.86 -11.16 -10.00
CA LYS A 16 2.83 -11.67 -8.62
C LYS A 16 2.47 -10.59 -7.58
N GLY A 17 1.91 -9.45 -8.03
CA GLY A 17 1.46 -8.37 -7.17
C GLY A 17 2.55 -7.43 -6.67
N LYS A 18 3.72 -7.34 -7.35
CA LYS A 18 4.81 -6.42 -6.98
C LYS A 18 4.34 -4.98 -6.85
N SER A 19 3.67 -4.45 -7.88
CA SER A 19 3.17 -3.07 -7.87
C SER A 19 2.14 -2.83 -6.78
N SER A 20 1.29 -3.81 -6.46
CA SER A 20 0.35 -3.72 -5.32
C SER A 20 1.09 -3.64 -3.98
N ILE A 21 2.17 -4.41 -3.81
CA ILE A 21 3.02 -4.35 -2.61
C ILE A 21 3.74 -3.00 -2.54
N VAL A 22 4.28 -2.50 -3.66
CA VAL A 22 4.90 -1.17 -3.72
C VAL A 22 3.91 -0.09 -3.34
N SER A 23 2.69 -0.10 -3.92
CA SER A 23 1.62 0.85 -3.59
C SER A 23 1.31 0.85 -2.09
N ALA A 24 1.07 -0.33 -1.52
CA ALA A 24 0.75 -0.47 -0.10
C ALA A 24 1.89 -0.02 0.82
N LEU A 25 3.14 -0.41 0.53
CA LEU A 25 4.29 -0.04 1.36
C LEU A 25 4.74 1.41 1.16
N ALA A 26 4.55 1.98 -0.03
CA ALA A 26 4.82 3.40 -0.30
C ALA A 26 3.70 4.32 0.23
N LEU A 27 2.54 3.79 0.60
CA LEU A 27 1.32 4.54 0.89
C LEU A 27 0.96 5.49 -0.27
N ASP A 28 1.13 5.01 -1.50
CA ASP A 28 0.98 5.80 -2.73
C ASP A 28 0.07 5.07 -3.72
N ASP A 29 -1.16 5.55 -3.85
CA ASP A 29 -2.17 4.99 -4.75
C ASP A 29 -1.92 5.36 -6.23
N SER A 30 -0.91 6.21 -6.53
CA SER A 30 -0.54 6.54 -7.92
C SER A 30 0.23 5.41 -8.62
N VAL A 31 0.66 4.38 -7.89
CA VAL A 31 1.28 3.18 -8.46
C VAL A 31 0.29 2.47 -9.37
N GLN A 32 0.64 2.37 -10.66
CA GLN A 32 -0.22 1.70 -11.63
C GLN A 32 -0.26 0.19 -11.37
N ILE A 33 -1.41 -0.30 -10.95
CA ILE A 33 -1.70 -1.72 -10.83
C ILE A 33 -2.45 -2.14 -12.09
N SER A 34 -1.98 -3.15 -12.80
CA SER A 34 -2.60 -3.67 -14.01
C SER A 34 -2.47 -5.19 -14.09
N ASP A 35 -3.55 -5.83 -14.49
CA ASP A 35 -3.59 -7.28 -14.72
C ASP A 35 -2.90 -7.70 -16.03
N THR A 36 -2.42 -6.73 -16.85
CA THR A 36 -1.74 -7.01 -18.10
C THR A 36 -0.28 -7.42 -17.86
N PRO A 37 0.17 -8.58 -18.36
CA PRO A 37 1.56 -9.02 -18.22
C PRO A 37 2.56 -8.00 -18.78
N GLY A 38 3.66 -7.76 -18.03
CA GLY A 38 4.73 -6.87 -18.48
C GLY A 38 4.40 -5.38 -18.42
N THR A 39 3.49 -4.97 -17.54
CA THR A 39 3.07 -3.56 -17.39
C THR A 39 4.22 -2.66 -16.95
N THR A 40 5.10 -3.14 -16.06
CA THR A 40 6.29 -2.41 -15.63
C THR A 40 7.46 -2.77 -16.55
N THR A 41 7.77 -1.88 -17.47
CA THR A 41 8.89 -2.05 -18.44
C THR A 41 10.13 -1.24 -18.06
N LYS A 42 10.00 -0.33 -17.11
CA LYS A 42 11.09 0.48 -16.54
C LYS A 42 10.93 0.55 -15.04
N ARG A 43 12.06 0.55 -14.32
CA ARG A 43 12.04 0.77 -12.87
C ARG A 43 11.41 2.12 -12.55
N ARG A 44 10.60 2.17 -11.50
CA ARG A 44 10.01 3.39 -10.96
C ARG A 44 10.38 3.50 -9.50
N SER A 45 10.69 4.72 -9.07
CA SER A 45 11.03 5.01 -7.68
C SER A 45 9.82 5.60 -6.96
N PHE A 46 9.54 5.06 -5.79
CA PHE A 46 8.45 5.47 -4.90
C PHE A 46 9.01 5.76 -3.51
N PRO A 47 9.39 7.02 -3.25
CA PRO A 47 9.87 7.43 -1.93
C PRO A 47 8.70 7.57 -0.95
N LEU A 48 8.72 6.84 0.17
CA LEU A 48 7.85 7.17 1.28
C LEU A 48 8.40 8.39 2.01
N SER A 49 7.61 9.46 2.06
CA SER A 49 7.98 10.71 2.72
C SER A 49 6.94 11.11 3.76
N VAL A 50 7.42 11.59 4.92
CA VAL A 50 6.59 12.21 5.96
C VAL A 50 7.19 13.58 6.27
N ASP A 51 6.38 14.62 6.19
CA ASP A 51 6.77 16.02 6.41
C ASP A 51 8.01 16.43 5.57
N GLY A 52 8.05 16.00 4.31
CA GLY A 52 9.13 16.29 3.37
C GLY A 52 10.43 15.53 3.59
N LYS A 53 10.49 14.62 4.58
CA LYS A 53 11.62 13.75 4.84
C LYS A 53 11.38 12.37 4.24
N VAL A 54 12.24 11.96 3.31
CA VAL A 54 12.23 10.59 2.76
C VAL A 54 12.65 9.61 3.87
N LEU A 55 11.80 8.65 4.13
CA LEU A 55 12.02 7.60 5.14
C LEU A 55 12.72 6.39 4.54
N TYR A 56 12.24 5.93 3.41
CA TYR A 56 12.84 4.89 2.57
C TYR A 56 12.33 5.05 1.13
N GLU A 57 12.94 4.33 0.22
CA GLU A 57 12.61 4.37 -1.20
C GLU A 57 12.39 2.95 -1.72
N LEU A 58 11.29 2.73 -2.42
CA LEU A 58 10.96 1.47 -3.09
C LEU A 58 11.15 1.63 -4.59
N PHE A 59 11.75 0.63 -5.21
CA PHE A 59 11.80 0.50 -6.66
C PHE A 59 10.82 -0.57 -7.11
N ASP A 60 9.79 -0.18 -7.87
CA ASP A 60 8.99 -1.14 -8.63
C ASP A 60 9.77 -1.51 -9.87
N THR A 61 10.07 -2.79 -10.04
CA THR A 61 10.91 -3.30 -11.12
C THR A 61 10.12 -4.20 -12.06
N PRO A 62 10.57 -4.33 -13.32
CA PRO A 62 10.07 -5.40 -14.18
C PRO A 62 10.23 -6.77 -13.51
N GLY A 63 9.40 -7.73 -13.91
CA GLY A 63 9.63 -9.13 -13.53
C GLY A 63 10.71 -9.78 -14.42
N PHE A 64 11.34 -10.83 -13.91
CA PHE A 64 12.25 -11.63 -14.72
C PHE A 64 11.55 -12.22 -15.95
N GLN A 65 12.11 -11.99 -17.14
CA GLN A 65 11.61 -12.54 -18.40
C GLN A 65 12.54 -13.66 -18.93
N ARG A 66 13.83 -13.51 -18.70
CA ARG A 66 14.87 -14.39 -19.24
C ARG A 66 15.85 -14.90 -18.19
N ALA A 67 15.36 -15.13 -16.96
CA ALA A 67 16.16 -15.56 -15.81
C ALA A 67 17.12 -16.71 -16.16
N ARG A 68 16.66 -17.74 -16.88
CA ARG A 68 17.51 -18.87 -17.30
C ARG A 68 18.72 -18.47 -18.15
N ARG A 69 18.58 -17.44 -19.00
CA ARG A 69 19.69 -16.95 -19.83
C ARG A 69 20.69 -16.15 -19.01
N VAL A 70 20.18 -15.33 -18.08
CA VAL A 70 21.03 -14.59 -17.14
C VAL A 70 21.84 -15.56 -16.30
N LEU A 71 21.20 -16.53 -15.65
CA LEU A 71 21.88 -17.50 -14.81
C LEU A 71 22.92 -18.30 -15.60
N ALA A 72 22.57 -18.78 -16.79
CA ALA A 72 23.50 -19.51 -17.66
C ALA A 72 24.72 -18.67 -18.09
N TRP A 73 24.58 -17.33 -18.20
CA TRP A 73 25.70 -16.44 -18.45
C TRP A 73 26.56 -16.28 -17.18
N LEU A 74 25.94 -16.05 -16.00
CA LEU A 74 26.65 -15.91 -14.74
C LEU A 74 27.47 -17.17 -14.39
N GLU A 75 26.91 -18.35 -14.58
CA GLU A 75 27.54 -19.65 -14.25
C GLU A 75 28.74 -20.01 -15.13
N LYS A 76 28.92 -19.36 -16.29
CA LYS A 76 30.16 -19.50 -17.09
C LYS A 76 31.37 -18.99 -16.33
N HIS A 77 31.16 -18.05 -15.39
CA HIS A 77 32.20 -17.43 -14.59
C HIS A 77 32.39 -18.22 -13.29
N LYS A 78 33.37 -19.12 -13.27
CA LYS A 78 33.73 -19.90 -12.09
C LYS A 78 34.50 -19.05 -11.10
N VAL A 79 33.79 -18.26 -10.29
CA VAL A 79 34.37 -17.36 -9.30
C VAL A 79 33.99 -17.80 -7.87
N PRO A 80 34.82 -17.50 -6.85
CA PRO A 80 34.43 -17.70 -5.46
C PRO A 80 33.24 -16.83 -5.05
N ALA A 81 32.49 -17.23 -4.05
CA ALA A 81 31.22 -16.60 -3.67
C ALA A 81 31.28 -15.10 -3.46
N HIS A 82 32.36 -14.60 -2.85
CA HIS A 82 32.53 -13.15 -2.59
C HIS A 82 32.77 -12.30 -3.85
N LYS A 83 33.06 -12.95 -5.01
CA LYS A 83 33.23 -12.27 -6.31
C LYS A 83 32.00 -12.39 -7.22
N LYS A 84 30.96 -13.11 -6.79
CA LYS A 84 29.71 -13.22 -7.56
C LYS A 84 29.06 -11.86 -7.88
N PRO A 85 29.02 -10.87 -6.96
CA PRO A 85 28.50 -9.54 -7.26
C PRO A 85 29.22 -8.84 -8.42
N GLU A 86 30.55 -8.96 -8.50
CA GLU A 86 31.35 -8.39 -9.60
C GLU A 86 30.94 -8.98 -10.96
N VAL A 87 30.54 -10.25 -10.99
CA VAL A 87 30.04 -10.91 -12.22
C VAL A 87 28.66 -10.39 -12.62
N VAL A 88 27.79 -10.10 -11.66
CA VAL A 88 26.49 -9.48 -11.93
C VAL A 88 26.68 -8.06 -12.52
N GLU A 89 27.60 -7.27 -11.97
CA GLU A 89 27.95 -5.96 -12.51
C GLU A 89 28.51 -6.07 -13.93
N ALA A 90 29.36 -7.09 -14.20
CA ALA A 90 29.88 -7.34 -15.52
C ALA A 90 28.75 -7.71 -16.52
N PHE A 91 27.78 -8.52 -16.10
CA PHE A 91 26.61 -8.84 -16.90
C PHE A 91 25.83 -7.57 -17.29
N ILE A 92 25.53 -6.70 -16.32
CA ILE A 92 24.83 -5.44 -16.55
C ILE A 92 25.59 -4.57 -17.54
N ASN A 93 26.90 -4.42 -17.37
CA ASN A 93 27.74 -3.57 -18.22
C ASN A 93 27.85 -4.12 -19.65
N GLU A 94 27.98 -5.45 -19.82
CA GLU A 94 28.10 -6.09 -21.14
C GLU A 94 26.78 -6.02 -21.94
N HIS A 95 25.64 -6.10 -21.23
CA HIS A 95 24.33 -6.19 -21.89
C HIS A 95 23.49 -4.90 -21.80
N ARG A 96 24.08 -3.81 -21.35
CA ARG A 96 23.37 -2.52 -21.14
C ARG A 96 22.62 -2.03 -22.35
N ASP A 97 23.16 -2.24 -23.55
CA ASP A 97 22.56 -1.82 -24.81
C ASP A 97 21.85 -2.99 -25.55
N ASP A 98 21.70 -4.14 -24.89
CA ASP A 98 21.00 -5.29 -25.45
C ASP A 98 19.54 -5.30 -25.02
N GLU A 99 18.65 -4.85 -25.91
CA GLU A 99 17.20 -4.77 -25.66
C GLU A 99 16.59 -6.09 -25.15
N ARG A 100 17.23 -7.22 -25.39
CA ARG A 100 16.75 -8.52 -24.91
C ARG A 100 16.82 -8.66 -23.40
N PHE A 101 17.68 -7.90 -22.73
CA PHE A 101 17.88 -7.96 -21.28
C PHE A 101 17.46 -6.69 -20.56
N ASN A 102 16.71 -5.80 -21.22
CA ASN A 102 16.26 -4.54 -20.62
C ASN A 102 15.56 -4.76 -19.28
N ASP A 103 14.66 -5.74 -19.18
CA ASP A 103 13.90 -6.00 -17.95
C ASP A 103 14.83 -6.49 -16.82
N GLU A 104 15.77 -7.37 -17.13
CA GLU A 104 16.75 -7.88 -16.17
C GLU A 104 17.72 -6.80 -15.71
N ILE A 105 18.14 -5.90 -16.59
CA ILE A 105 19.02 -4.77 -16.25
C ILE A 105 18.30 -3.77 -15.37
N GLU A 106 17.06 -3.35 -15.73
CA GLU A 106 16.23 -2.45 -14.93
C GLU A 106 15.93 -3.02 -13.53
N LEU A 107 15.89 -4.37 -13.40
CA LEU A 107 15.72 -5.07 -12.15
C LEU A 107 17.01 -5.11 -11.32
N LEU A 108 18.15 -5.46 -11.95
CA LEU A 108 19.41 -5.70 -11.25
C LEU A 108 20.15 -4.42 -10.89
N GLU A 109 20.06 -3.35 -11.69
CA GLU A 109 20.78 -2.09 -11.44
C GLU A 109 20.52 -1.51 -10.04
N PRO A 110 19.27 -1.30 -9.57
CA PRO A 110 19.06 -0.72 -8.24
C PRO A 110 19.59 -1.63 -7.13
N ILE A 111 19.59 -2.94 -7.32
CA ILE A 111 20.15 -3.91 -6.38
C ILE A 111 21.68 -3.74 -6.29
N MET A 112 22.37 -3.64 -7.43
CA MET A 112 23.81 -3.44 -7.47
C MET A 112 24.22 -2.03 -7.01
N GLU A 113 23.31 -1.04 -7.08
CA GLU A 113 23.45 0.28 -6.47
C GLU A 113 23.26 0.26 -4.93
N GLY A 114 23.02 -0.90 -4.32
CA GLY A 114 22.93 -1.11 -2.87
C GLY A 114 21.52 -1.19 -2.29
N ALA A 115 20.48 -1.31 -3.13
CA ALA A 115 19.14 -1.58 -2.65
C ALA A 115 19.04 -3.02 -2.07
N GLY A 116 18.31 -3.16 -0.95
CA GLY A 116 17.90 -4.47 -0.47
C GLY A 116 16.83 -5.09 -1.35
N ILE A 117 16.69 -6.40 -1.27
CA ILE A 117 15.78 -7.15 -2.12
C ILE A 117 14.52 -7.53 -1.34
N ILE A 118 13.37 -7.25 -1.92
CA ILE A 118 12.07 -7.78 -1.52
C ILE A 118 11.57 -8.66 -2.68
N TYR A 119 11.75 -9.97 -2.55
CA TYR A 119 11.28 -10.93 -3.53
C TYR A 119 9.82 -11.29 -3.28
N VAL A 120 8.96 -11.09 -4.29
CA VAL A 120 7.52 -11.27 -4.17
C VAL A 120 7.07 -12.49 -4.94
N VAL A 121 6.35 -13.37 -4.27
CA VAL A 121 5.69 -14.53 -4.85
C VAL A 121 4.19 -14.50 -4.56
N ASP A 122 3.44 -15.27 -5.33
CA ASP A 122 2.00 -15.42 -5.17
C ASP A 122 1.69 -16.75 -4.48
N GLY A 123 1.32 -16.67 -3.20
CA GLY A 123 0.96 -17.83 -2.37
C GLY A 123 -0.37 -18.47 -2.76
N SER A 124 -1.14 -17.89 -3.67
CA SER A 124 -2.34 -18.53 -4.23
C SER A 124 -2.03 -19.50 -5.37
N GLN A 125 -0.78 -19.53 -5.85
CA GLN A 125 -0.29 -20.45 -6.87
C GLN A 125 0.69 -21.45 -6.27
N PRO A 126 0.73 -22.71 -6.75
CA PRO A 126 1.70 -23.68 -6.26
C PRO A 126 3.13 -23.25 -6.61
N TYR A 127 4.08 -23.71 -5.79
CA TYR A 127 5.50 -23.51 -6.06
C TYR A 127 5.91 -24.22 -7.36
N GLY A 128 6.86 -23.62 -8.10
CA GLY A 128 7.45 -24.19 -9.32
C GLY A 128 8.97 -24.03 -9.34
N GLU A 129 9.67 -25.00 -9.90
CA GLU A 129 11.15 -25.00 -10.02
C GLU A 129 11.69 -23.82 -10.86
N GLU A 130 10.85 -23.20 -11.69
CA GLU A 130 11.23 -22.04 -12.50
C GLU A 130 11.65 -20.84 -11.65
N TYR A 131 11.12 -20.71 -10.44
CA TYR A 131 11.44 -19.62 -9.52
C TYR A 131 12.84 -19.76 -8.90
N GLU A 132 13.39 -20.97 -8.82
CA GLU A 132 14.75 -21.20 -8.31
C GLU A 132 15.81 -20.44 -9.10
N THR A 133 15.63 -20.34 -10.41
CA THR A 133 16.53 -19.59 -11.27
C THR A 133 16.59 -18.11 -10.92
N GLU A 134 15.43 -17.49 -10.61
CA GLU A 134 15.35 -16.10 -10.19
C GLU A 134 16.02 -15.90 -8.82
N MET A 135 15.70 -16.78 -7.86
CA MET A 135 16.27 -16.74 -6.51
C MET A 135 17.79 -16.92 -6.50
N GLU A 136 18.32 -17.82 -7.36
CA GLU A 136 19.76 -18.00 -7.50
C GLU A 136 20.45 -16.75 -8.07
N ILE A 137 19.87 -16.09 -9.10
CA ILE A 137 20.40 -14.82 -9.63
C ILE A 137 20.45 -13.77 -8.50
N LEU A 138 19.38 -13.63 -7.73
CA LEU A 138 19.34 -12.68 -6.63
C LEU A 138 20.41 -12.99 -5.57
N ARG A 139 20.67 -14.27 -5.30
CA ARG A 139 21.75 -14.69 -4.40
C ARG A 139 23.14 -14.31 -4.92
N TRP A 140 23.33 -14.26 -6.23
CA TRP A 140 24.61 -13.80 -6.84
C TRP A 140 24.89 -12.32 -6.57
N THR A 141 23.88 -11.49 -6.35
CA THR A 141 24.05 -10.06 -6.07
C THR A 141 24.72 -9.79 -4.71
N GLY A 142 24.63 -10.73 -3.77
CA GLY A 142 25.16 -10.59 -2.41
C GLY A 142 24.42 -9.55 -1.56
N GLN A 143 23.33 -8.98 -2.03
CA GLN A 143 22.58 -7.96 -1.31
C GLN A 143 21.64 -8.57 -0.25
N PRO A 144 21.39 -7.84 0.84
CA PRO A 144 20.42 -8.26 1.84
C PRO A 144 19.03 -8.49 1.21
N SER A 145 18.40 -9.62 1.56
CA SER A 145 17.16 -10.01 0.91
C SER A 145 16.14 -10.62 1.85
N MET A 146 14.88 -10.39 1.57
CA MET A 146 13.73 -11.05 2.17
C MET A 146 12.70 -11.45 1.10
N ALA A 147 11.82 -12.37 1.44
CA ALA A 147 10.71 -12.76 0.57
C ALA A 147 9.37 -12.39 1.18
N LEU A 148 8.42 -11.98 0.32
CA LEU A 148 7.03 -11.74 0.66
C LEU A 148 6.14 -12.70 -0.12
N ILE A 149 5.31 -13.45 0.62
CA ILE A 149 4.26 -14.27 0.06
C ILE A 149 3.00 -13.42 0.01
N ASN A 150 2.61 -13.02 -1.19
CA ASN A 150 1.36 -12.30 -1.46
C ASN A 150 0.23 -13.30 -1.71
N HIS A 151 -1.01 -12.93 -1.41
CA HIS A 151 -2.19 -13.69 -1.77
C HIS A 151 -3.06 -12.87 -2.72
N ILE A 152 -3.15 -13.33 -3.96
CA ILE A 152 -3.99 -12.71 -4.99
C ILE A 152 -5.40 -13.33 -4.97
N ASP A 153 -5.48 -14.65 -4.78
CA ASP A 153 -6.71 -15.43 -4.70
C ASP A 153 -6.88 -16.11 -3.33
N ASP A 154 -8.00 -16.80 -3.12
CA ASP A 154 -8.34 -17.47 -1.86
C ASP A 154 -7.62 -18.82 -1.64
N THR A 155 -6.95 -19.34 -2.67
CA THR A 155 -6.15 -20.59 -2.55
C THR A 155 -4.87 -20.31 -1.76
N ASP A 156 -4.42 -21.26 -0.94
CA ASP A 156 -3.29 -21.07 -0.03
C ASP A 156 -2.23 -22.17 -0.19
N TYR A 157 -1.10 -21.80 -0.78
CA TYR A 157 0.13 -22.61 -0.86
C TYR A 157 1.28 -22.00 -0.05
N SER A 158 0.98 -21.11 0.92
CA SER A 158 1.99 -20.38 1.68
C SER A 158 3.01 -21.25 2.38
N GLU A 159 2.60 -22.40 2.93
CA GLU A 159 3.53 -23.30 3.62
C GLU A 159 4.54 -23.94 2.65
N GLU A 160 4.09 -24.33 1.45
CA GLU A 160 4.98 -24.83 0.40
C GLU A 160 6.00 -23.77 -0.02
N TRP A 161 5.51 -22.55 -0.31
CA TRP A 161 6.35 -21.40 -0.63
C TRP A 161 7.33 -21.07 0.47
N LYS A 162 6.91 -21.09 1.73
CA LYS A 162 7.75 -20.77 2.87
C LYS A 162 8.95 -21.72 2.98
N ILE A 163 8.70 -23.03 2.84
CA ILE A 163 9.75 -24.04 2.87
C ILE A 163 10.78 -23.80 1.76
N ALA A 164 10.33 -23.51 0.54
CA ALA A 164 11.19 -23.24 -0.60
C ALA A 164 11.98 -21.93 -0.43
N LEU A 165 11.30 -20.85 -0.04
CA LEU A 165 11.90 -19.52 0.11
C LEU A 165 12.93 -19.45 1.25
N GLU A 166 12.74 -20.18 2.34
CA GLU A 166 13.69 -20.25 3.47
C GLU A 166 15.07 -20.83 3.08
N GLN A 167 15.18 -21.50 1.92
CA GLN A 167 16.47 -21.97 1.39
C GLN A 167 17.30 -20.83 0.76
N TYR A 168 16.65 -19.73 0.37
CA TYR A 168 17.27 -18.62 -0.36
C TYR A 168 17.25 -17.31 0.42
N PHE A 169 16.23 -17.09 1.23
CA PHE A 169 16.01 -15.83 1.93
C PHE A 169 16.09 -16.00 3.44
N ARG A 170 16.76 -15.06 4.07
CA ARG A 170 16.91 -15.05 5.54
C ARG A 170 15.58 -14.83 6.26
N MET A 171 14.65 -14.14 5.63
CA MET A 171 13.35 -13.78 6.19
C MET A 171 12.27 -14.00 5.13
N VAL A 172 11.22 -14.68 5.54
CA VAL A 172 10.01 -14.90 4.73
C VAL A 172 8.81 -14.38 5.54
N ARG A 173 7.95 -13.59 4.91
CA ARG A 173 6.74 -13.03 5.51
C ARG A 173 5.57 -13.18 4.56
N THR A 174 4.39 -13.42 5.11
CA THR A 174 3.14 -13.29 4.36
C THR A 174 2.67 -11.84 4.47
N TYR A 175 2.24 -11.26 3.36
CA TYR A 175 1.76 -9.88 3.31
C TYR A 175 0.71 -9.73 2.21
N ASN A 176 -0.53 -9.40 2.59
CA ASN A 176 -1.61 -9.13 1.64
C ASN A 176 -1.84 -7.61 1.56
N PRO A 177 -1.43 -6.94 0.49
CA PRO A 177 -1.54 -5.49 0.36
C PRO A 177 -2.98 -4.96 0.42
N MET A 178 -3.97 -5.78 0.05
CA MET A 178 -5.40 -5.40 0.07
C MET A 178 -6.02 -5.43 1.47
N LYS A 179 -5.42 -6.16 2.41
CA LYS A 179 -5.94 -6.34 3.78
C LYS A 179 -4.97 -5.85 4.85
N ALA A 180 -3.80 -5.36 4.44
CA ALA A 180 -2.72 -4.99 5.34
C ALA A 180 -3.12 -3.83 6.26
N THR A 181 -2.86 -4.02 7.55
CA THR A 181 -2.99 -3.00 8.58
C THR A 181 -1.69 -2.19 8.72
N LEU A 182 -1.72 -1.13 9.53
CA LEU A 182 -0.49 -0.40 9.88
C LEU A 182 0.52 -1.31 10.61
N GLU A 183 0.02 -2.23 11.44
CA GLU A 183 0.84 -3.18 12.18
C GLU A 183 1.57 -4.14 11.22
N ASP A 184 0.88 -4.62 10.19
CA ASP A 184 1.48 -5.46 9.15
C ASP A 184 2.57 -4.69 8.40
N HIS A 185 2.30 -3.44 8.02
CA HIS A 185 3.28 -2.57 7.38
C HIS A 185 4.51 -2.35 8.28
N VAL A 186 4.29 -2.03 9.55
CA VAL A 186 5.39 -1.86 10.53
C VAL A 186 6.19 -3.16 10.68
N SER A 187 5.54 -4.32 10.72
CA SER A 187 6.20 -5.63 10.80
C SER A 187 7.12 -5.89 9.60
N ILE A 188 6.69 -5.50 8.38
CA ILE A 188 7.56 -5.60 7.19
C ILE A 188 8.75 -4.64 7.32
N LEU A 189 8.55 -3.40 7.73
CA LEU A 189 9.63 -2.44 7.95
C LEU A 189 10.63 -2.93 9.01
N GLU A 190 10.15 -3.50 10.11
CA GLU A 190 11.01 -4.10 11.14
C GLU A 190 11.83 -5.27 10.59
N SER A 191 11.24 -6.07 9.71
CA SER A 191 11.95 -7.14 9.01
C SER A 191 13.02 -6.58 8.07
N MET A 192 12.71 -5.52 7.32
CA MET A 192 13.68 -4.82 6.46
C MET A 192 14.86 -4.25 7.28
N ALA A 193 14.58 -3.67 8.46
CA ALA A 193 15.60 -3.14 9.36
C ALA A 193 16.61 -4.19 9.86
N GLN A 194 16.18 -5.46 9.93
CA GLN A 194 17.04 -6.57 10.40
C GLN A 194 17.94 -7.13 9.28
N LEU A 195 17.71 -6.76 8.03
CA LEU A 195 18.51 -7.25 6.90
C LEU A 195 19.91 -6.65 6.88
N LYS A 196 20.07 -5.39 7.34
CA LYS A 196 21.35 -4.69 7.37
C LYS A 196 21.42 -3.79 8.59
N GLU A 197 22.49 -3.88 9.35
CA GLU A 197 22.67 -3.11 10.60
C GLU A 197 22.52 -1.59 10.40
N GLU A 198 23.05 -1.05 9.30
CA GLU A 198 22.97 0.36 8.93
C GLU A 198 21.52 0.85 8.75
N TRP A 199 20.59 -0.04 8.44
CA TRP A 199 19.17 0.29 8.22
C TRP A 199 18.36 0.31 9.52
N THR A 200 18.88 -0.28 10.60
CA THR A 200 18.14 -0.39 11.87
C THR A 200 17.72 0.98 12.42
N THR A 201 18.64 1.94 12.49
CA THR A 201 18.34 3.27 13.04
C THR A 201 17.41 4.09 12.15
N PRO A 202 17.65 4.25 10.82
CA PRO A 202 16.78 5.02 9.96
C PRO A 202 15.38 4.38 9.83
N VAL A 203 15.26 3.05 9.74
CA VAL A 203 13.96 2.40 9.65
C VAL A 203 13.18 2.52 10.96
N LYS A 204 13.79 2.38 12.13
CA LYS A 204 13.11 2.62 13.42
C LYS A 204 12.61 4.06 13.53
N ALA A 205 13.40 5.03 13.09
CA ALA A 205 12.96 6.42 13.05
C ALA A 205 11.77 6.60 12.08
N SER A 206 11.80 5.93 10.94
CA SER A 206 10.71 5.91 9.96
C SER A 206 9.42 5.33 10.54
N ILE A 207 9.51 4.19 11.21
CA ILE A 207 8.36 3.55 11.89
C ILE A 207 7.74 4.50 12.92
N LYS A 208 8.58 5.18 13.72
CA LYS A 208 8.10 6.15 14.71
C LYS A 208 7.33 7.30 14.04
N LEU A 209 7.88 7.87 12.99
CA LEU A 209 7.25 8.96 12.24
C LEU A 209 5.96 8.51 11.57
N LEU A 210 5.94 7.31 10.99
CA LEU A 210 4.75 6.73 10.37
C LEU A 210 3.62 6.54 11.39
N LYS A 211 3.92 6.01 12.59
CA LYS A 211 2.95 5.86 13.67
C LYS A 211 2.39 7.22 14.12
N GLN A 212 3.27 8.20 14.33
CA GLN A 212 2.87 9.56 14.71
C GLN A 212 1.98 10.22 13.64
N TYR A 213 2.36 10.08 12.37
CA TYR A 213 1.58 10.61 11.25
C TYR A 213 0.16 9.99 11.22
N LYS A 214 0.09 8.66 11.33
CA LYS A 214 -1.19 7.94 11.38
C LYS A 214 -2.07 8.38 12.56
N GLU A 215 -1.48 8.57 13.73
CA GLU A 215 -2.17 9.06 14.93
C GLU A 215 -2.74 10.46 14.71
N GLN A 216 -1.97 11.37 14.11
CA GLN A 216 -2.44 12.71 13.77
C GLN A 216 -3.59 12.70 12.76
N MET A 217 -3.55 11.80 11.76
CA MET A 217 -4.65 11.64 10.80
C MET A 217 -5.92 11.14 11.49
N LEU A 218 -5.81 10.18 12.41
CA LEU A 218 -6.93 9.68 13.20
C LEU A 218 -7.52 10.76 14.10
N GLU A 219 -6.69 11.54 14.79
CA GLU A 219 -7.14 12.67 15.63
C GLU A 219 -7.88 13.72 14.81
N ARG A 220 -7.35 14.13 13.66
CA ARG A 220 -8.02 15.08 12.74
C ARG A 220 -9.36 14.54 12.25
N SER A 221 -9.41 13.27 11.86
CA SER A 221 -10.66 12.62 11.43
C SER A 221 -11.68 12.55 12.57
N ALA A 222 -11.24 12.21 13.79
CA ALA A 222 -12.10 12.18 14.97
C ALA A 222 -12.68 13.57 15.30
N LEU A 223 -11.89 14.63 15.16
CA LEU A 223 -12.38 16.01 15.35
C LEU A 223 -13.42 16.41 14.30
N LEU A 224 -13.24 16.02 13.03
CA LEU A 224 -14.23 16.27 11.97
C LEU A 224 -15.54 15.54 12.25
N LEU A 225 -15.48 14.28 12.68
CA LEU A 225 -16.66 13.50 13.07
C LEU A 225 -17.34 14.08 14.30
N ALA A 226 -16.58 14.45 15.33
CA ALA A 226 -17.13 15.06 16.54
C ALA A 226 -17.84 16.38 16.21
N ARG A 227 -17.28 17.19 15.31
CA ARG A 227 -17.90 18.41 14.83
C ARG A 227 -19.18 18.14 14.05
N LEU A 228 -19.17 17.15 13.14
CA LEU A 228 -20.37 16.73 12.41
C LEU A 228 -21.49 16.37 13.38
N VAL A 229 -21.20 15.52 14.37
CA VAL A 229 -22.20 15.10 15.37
C VAL A 229 -22.70 16.31 16.18
N TYR A 230 -21.79 17.16 16.66
CA TYR A 230 -22.19 18.35 17.43
C TYR A 230 -23.07 19.29 16.61
N ASP A 231 -22.66 19.63 15.39
CA ASP A 231 -23.39 20.54 14.51
C ASP A 231 -24.76 19.95 14.13
N SER A 232 -24.84 18.63 13.88
CA SER A 232 -26.10 17.94 13.55
C SER A 232 -27.08 17.92 14.72
N VAL A 233 -26.60 17.67 15.94
CA VAL A 233 -27.47 17.60 17.15
C VAL A 233 -27.87 19.00 17.61
N SER A 234 -27.02 20.01 17.44
CA SER A 234 -27.27 21.39 17.85
C SER A 234 -28.01 22.22 16.79
N MET A 235 -28.23 21.68 15.60
CA MET A 235 -28.87 22.35 14.50
C MET A 235 -30.34 22.63 14.81
N VAL A 236 -30.78 23.86 14.55
CA VAL A 236 -32.17 24.28 14.68
C VAL A 236 -32.61 24.98 13.41
N GLU A 237 -33.65 24.47 12.78
CA GLU A 237 -34.30 25.12 11.65
C GLU A 237 -35.51 25.95 12.15
N LYS A 238 -35.65 27.17 11.60
CA LYS A 238 -36.73 28.09 11.99
C LYS A 238 -37.44 28.57 10.74
N LEU A 239 -38.75 28.47 10.73
CA LEU A 239 -39.61 29.08 9.72
C LEU A 239 -40.44 30.19 10.41
N TYR A 240 -40.56 31.32 9.76
CA TYR A 240 -41.36 32.45 10.27
C TYR A 240 -42.66 32.51 9.48
N PHE A 241 -43.80 32.52 10.15
CA PHE A 241 -45.13 32.56 9.54
C PHE A 241 -45.81 33.90 9.84
N TYR A 242 -46.74 34.27 8.97
CA TYR A 242 -47.62 35.39 9.17
C TYR A 242 -48.99 34.95 9.76
N THR A 243 -49.20 33.67 10.00
CA THR A 243 -50.41 33.06 10.54
C THR A 243 -50.16 32.43 11.90
N GLU A 244 -51.21 32.25 12.73
CA GLU A 244 -51.07 31.75 14.10
C GLU A 244 -50.72 30.23 14.17
N GLU A 245 -50.91 29.48 13.09
CA GLU A 245 -50.60 28.04 13.04
C GLU A 245 -49.86 27.66 11.74
N ALA A 246 -48.85 26.77 11.91
CA ALA A 246 -48.13 26.17 10.79
C ALA A 246 -49.02 25.12 10.07
N ASN A 247 -49.10 25.16 8.77
CA ASN A 247 -49.76 24.15 7.97
C ASN A 247 -48.82 22.97 7.67
N ASP A 248 -49.34 21.89 7.04
CA ASP A 248 -48.51 20.70 6.77
C ASP A 248 -47.44 20.95 5.71
N ASP A 249 -47.70 21.83 4.72
CA ASP A 249 -46.70 22.24 3.74
C ASP A 249 -45.51 22.99 4.41
N ASP A 250 -45.74 23.76 5.47
CA ASP A 250 -44.71 24.45 6.20
C ASP A 250 -43.85 23.46 7.02
N LYS A 251 -44.47 22.44 7.58
CA LYS A 251 -43.74 21.36 8.28
C LYS A 251 -42.86 20.57 7.31
N GLU A 252 -43.39 20.22 6.13
CA GLU A 252 -42.63 19.54 5.09
C GLU A 252 -41.42 20.37 4.62
N LYS A 253 -41.58 21.68 4.43
CA LYS A 253 -40.46 22.57 4.08
C LYS A 253 -39.37 22.60 5.16
N ILE A 254 -39.74 22.66 6.44
CA ILE A 254 -38.74 22.62 7.53
C ILE A 254 -38.00 21.29 7.51
N GLU A 255 -38.71 20.18 7.32
CA GLU A 255 -38.11 18.85 7.26
C GLU A 255 -37.15 18.69 6.07
N VAL A 256 -37.54 19.17 4.90
CA VAL A 256 -36.67 19.17 3.72
C VAL A 256 -35.42 20.01 3.96
N ASN A 257 -35.58 21.25 4.43
CA ASN A 257 -34.46 22.13 4.74
C ASN A 257 -33.51 21.51 5.77
N TYR A 258 -34.05 20.87 6.80
CA TYR A 258 -33.26 20.20 7.81
C TYR A 258 -32.45 19.04 7.23
N LYS A 259 -33.11 18.20 6.42
CA LYS A 259 -32.44 17.05 5.74
C LYS A 259 -31.34 17.53 4.79
N ASP A 260 -31.59 18.57 4.02
CA ASP A 260 -30.60 19.10 3.07
C ASP A 260 -29.39 19.67 3.81
N ARG A 261 -29.59 20.35 4.92
CA ARG A 261 -28.51 20.89 5.74
C ARG A 261 -27.71 19.79 6.44
N LEU A 262 -28.36 18.69 6.86
CA LEU A 262 -27.65 17.50 7.37
C LEU A 262 -26.73 16.89 6.29
N ARG A 263 -27.22 16.76 5.04
CA ARG A 263 -26.41 16.27 3.92
C ARG A 263 -25.22 17.17 3.60
N GLU A 264 -25.39 18.50 3.71
CA GLU A 264 -24.29 19.45 3.55
C GLU A 264 -23.21 19.26 4.64
N LEU A 265 -23.61 19.09 5.91
CA LEU A 265 -22.69 18.84 7.01
C LEU A 265 -21.94 17.50 6.82
N GLU A 266 -22.66 16.46 6.45
CA GLU A 266 -22.09 15.14 6.15
C GLU A 266 -21.08 15.22 4.99
N THR A 267 -21.47 15.86 3.88
CA THR A 267 -20.60 16.04 2.71
C THR A 267 -19.35 16.84 3.06
N THR A 268 -19.48 17.83 3.93
CA THR A 268 -18.34 18.65 4.39
C THR A 268 -17.39 17.84 5.23
N ALA A 269 -17.90 17.04 6.17
CA ALA A 269 -17.10 16.15 7.01
C ALA A 269 -16.41 15.07 6.18
N GLN A 270 -17.12 14.45 5.23
CA GLN A 270 -16.58 13.45 4.33
C GLN A 270 -15.41 14.02 3.50
N LYS A 271 -15.58 15.18 2.87
CA LYS A 271 -14.51 15.84 2.12
C LYS A 271 -13.29 16.14 3.01
N GLY A 272 -13.53 16.64 4.23
CA GLY A 272 -12.45 16.89 5.16
C GLY A 272 -11.68 15.63 5.55
N ILE A 273 -12.36 14.50 5.73
CA ILE A 273 -11.71 13.21 6.00
C ILE A 273 -10.95 12.72 4.77
N GLU A 274 -11.53 12.82 3.58
CA GLU A 274 -10.85 12.48 2.31
C GLU A 274 -9.54 13.30 2.15
N GLU A 275 -9.56 14.59 2.46
CA GLU A 275 -8.36 15.44 2.44
C GLU A 275 -7.31 15.01 3.47
N VAL A 276 -7.74 14.66 4.70
CA VAL A 276 -6.84 14.16 5.75
C VAL A 276 -6.10 12.92 5.29
N TRP A 277 -6.79 12.00 4.59
CA TRP A 277 -6.24 10.73 4.13
C TRP A 277 -5.65 10.78 2.71
N ASN A 278 -5.71 11.93 2.04
CA ASN A 278 -5.27 12.13 0.65
C ASN A 278 -5.95 11.19 -0.37
N HIS A 279 -7.21 10.83 -0.10
CA HIS A 279 -8.00 9.92 -0.94
C HIS A 279 -8.96 10.65 -1.90
N GLY A 280 -8.83 11.95 -2.10
CA GLY A 280 -9.73 12.76 -2.95
C GLY A 280 -9.78 12.35 -4.43
N HIS A 281 -8.88 11.46 -4.88
CA HIS A 281 -8.83 10.93 -6.24
C HIS A 281 -9.48 9.54 -6.40
N LEU A 282 -9.88 8.88 -5.31
CA LEU A 282 -10.57 7.60 -5.38
C LEU A 282 -11.96 7.77 -5.99
N LYS A 283 -12.33 6.89 -6.92
CA LYS A 283 -13.69 6.83 -7.44
C LYS A 283 -14.63 6.49 -6.29
N LYS A 284 -15.56 7.42 -6.00
CA LYS A 284 -16.63 7.17 -5.03
C LYS A 284 -17.54 6.10 -5.58
N GLU A 285 -17.52 4.90 -5.02
CA GLU A 285 -18.71 4.08 -4.99
C GLU A 285 -19.64 4.77 -3.99
N GLN A 286 -20.53 5.61 -4.48
CA GLN A 286 -21.70 6.01 -3.75
C GLN A 286 -22.57 4.76 -3.65
N ASN A 287 -22.29 3.93 -2.66
CA ASN A 287 -23.37 3.19 -2.04
C ASN A 287 -24.23 4.30 -1.41
N GLU A 288 -25.25 4.72 -2.12
CA GLU A 288 -26.42 5.31 -1.49
C GLU A 288 -26.82 4.28 -0.42
N LEU A 289 -26.37 4.50 0.81
CA LEU A 289 -27.10 4.05 1.96
C LEU A 289 -28.44 4.78 1.81
N THR A 290 -29.31 4.18 1.02
CA THR A 290 -30.72 4.52 1.01
C THR A 290 -31.15 4.22 2.43
N PHE A 291 -31.26 5.27 3.24
CA PHE A 291 -32.07 5.28 4.44
C PHE A 291 -33.56 5.16 4.06
N GLU A 292 -33.87 4.55 2.91
CA GLU A 292 -35.19 4.08 2.51
C GLU A 292 -35.57 2.92 3.42
N GLY A 293 -36.17 3.25 4.54
CA GLY A 293 -36.69 2.32 5.51
C GLY A 293 -36.33 2.59 6.96
N MET A 294 -35.36 3.44 7.27
CA MET A 294 -35.18 4.00 8.61
C MET A 294 -35.78 5.41 8.64
N ASP A 295 -37.02 5.51 9.03
CA ASP A 295 -37.60 6.78 9.46
C ASP A 295 -36.91 7.18 10.77
N LEU A 296 -35.84 8.01 10.68
CA LEU A 296 -35.11 8.55 11.81
C LEU A 296 -36.02 9.34 12.77
N PHE A 297 -37.24 9.67 12.34
CA PHE A 297 -38.26 10.37 13.10
C PHE A 297 -39.40 9.45 13.55
N SER A 298 -39.33 8.12 13.31
CA SER A 298 -40.27 7.16 13.88
C SER A 298 -40.12 7.12 15.42
N GLU A 299 -41.22 6.80 16.11
CA GLU A 299 -41.17 6.64 17.57
C GLU A 299 -40.19 5.53 18.01
N GLU A 300 -39.95 4.53 17.18
CA GLU A 300 -38.94 3.47 17.41
C GLU A 300 -37.52 4.00 17.33
N SER A 301 -37.19 4.80 16.31
CA SER A 301 -35.88 5.44 16.18
C SER A 301 -35.62 6.46 17.29
N ALA A 302 -36.63 7.23 17.69
CA ALA A 302 -36.54 8.16 18.81
C ALA A 302 -36.23 7.45 20.14
N SER A 303 -36.73 6.22 20.34
CA SER A 303 -36.44 5.43 21.54
C SER A 303 -35.00 4.89 21.56
N VAL A 304 -34.44 4.51 20.41
CA VAL A 304 -33.04 4.03 20.30
C VAL A 304 -32.03 5.14 20.59
N PHE A 305 -32.34 6.38 20.21
CA PHE A 305 -31.48 7.55 20.47
C PHE A 305 -31.80 8.29 21.76
N GLY A 306 -32.70 7.79 22.62
CA GLY A 306 -33.07 8.41 23.87
C GLY A 306 -33.85 9.73 23.73
N LEU A 307 -34.40 10.00 22.54
CA LEU A 307 -35.22 11.18 22.23
C LEU A 307 -36.69 10.86 22.48
N THR A 308 -37.07 10.73 23.77
CA THR A 308 -38.50 10.66 24.14
C THR A 308 -39.13 12.03 24.04
N ARG A 309 -40.23 12.16 23.29
CA ARG A 309 -41.09 13.34 23.37
C ARG A 309 -41.55 13.50 24.81
N LYS A 310 -41.23 14.65 25.44
CA LYS A 310 -41.95 15.17 26.59
C LYS A 310 -43.12 15.99 26.12
#